data_841d30d43067d1d7114dac6e98797f9e
#
_entry.id   841d30d43067d1d7114dac6e98797f9e
#
_cell.length_a   1.000
_cell.length_b   1.000
_cell.length_c   1.000
_cell.angle_alpha   90.00
_cell.angle_beta   90.00
_cell.angle_gamma   90.00
#
_symmetry.space_group_name_H-M   'P 1'
#
loop_
_entity.id
_entity.type
_entity.pdbx_description
1 polymer ?
#
loop_
_entity_poly.entity_id
_entity_poly.type
_entity_poly.pdbx_seq_one_letter_code
_entity_poly.pdbx_strand_id
1 'polypeptide(L)' 'MTHLPEIWDCIVSNLPKRQWVVLNDIYTLIERNLNLDTEDHEWQSPSSEIPKWKRNVRNVLQYRKRTGEIEWDGHGSYRL' A
#
# COMPACT_ATOMS: atom_id res chain seq x y z
N MET A 1 -13.25 4.48 -6.11
CA MET A 1 -12.40 3.82 -5.10
C MET A 1 -11.43 2.87 -5.79
N THR A 2 -10.18 2.88 -5.36
CA THR A 2 -9.16 2.00 -5.93
C THR A 2 -9.33 0.58 -5.38
N HIS A 3 -9.34 -0.41 -6.27
CA HIS A 3 -9.52 -1.80 -5.88
C HIS A 3 -8.20 -2.43 -5.39
N LEU A 4 -8.30 -3.38 -4.46
CA LEU A 4 -7.12 -4.02 -3.87
C LEU A 4 -6.18 -4.68 -4.91
N PRO A 5 -6.69 -5.38 -5.95
CA PRO A 5 -5.81 -5.94 -6.98
C PRO A 5 -5.01 -4.89 -7.74
N GLU A 6 -5.59 -3.71 -7.98
CA GLU A 6 -4.88 -2.62 -8.65
C GLU A 6 -3.71 -2.11 -7.82
N ILE A 7 -3.91 -2.03 -6.50
CA ILE A 7 -2.86 -1.62 -5.56
C ILE A 7 -1.71 -2.62 -5.61
N TRP A 8 -2.02 -3.92 -5.55
CA TRP A 8 -1.00 -4.96 -5.60
C TRP A 8 -0.24 -4.95 -6.93
N ASP A 9 -0.93 -4.81 -8.05
CA ASP A 9 -0.29 -4.72 -9.36
C ASP A 9 0.65 -3.52 -9.44
N CYS A 10 0.25 -2.39 -8.87
CA CYS A 10 1.09 -1.20 -8.80
C CYS A 10 2.37 -1.46 -8.00
N ILE A 11 2.24 -2.12 -6.86
CA ILE A 11 3.40 -2.48 -6.02
C ILE A 11 4.36 -3.39 -6.79
N VAL A 12 3.86 -4.46 -7.37
CA VAL A 12 4.68 -5.44 -8.10
C VAL A 12 5.38 -4.80 -9.29
N SER A 13 4.69 -3.88 -9.98
CA SER A 13 5.23 -3.25 -11.19
C SER A 13 6.25 -2.14 -10.91
N ASN A 14 6.18 -1.51 -9.74
CA ASN A 14 6.94 -0.28 -9.48
C ASN A 14 7.91 -0.37 -8.30
N LEU A 15 7.66 -1.26 -7.35
CA LEU A 15 8.53 -1.37 -6.17
C LEU A 15 9.85 -2.04 -6.55
N PRO A 16 11.00 -1.50 -6.12
CA PRO A 16 12.28 -2.17 -6.32
C PRO A 16 12.28 -3.57 -5.69
N LYS A 17 12.76 -4.55 -6.42
CA LYS A 17 12.81 -5.93 -5.93
C LYS A 17 14.06 -6.16 -5.10
N ARG A 18 13.94 -7.04 -4.09
CA ARG A 18 15.05 -7.42 -3.20
C ARG A 18 15.62 -6.25 -2.40
N GLN A 19 14.80 -5.20 -2.19
CA GLN A 19 15.19 -4.05 -1.36
C GLN A 19 14.11 -3.80 -0.32
N TRP A 20 14.53 -3.46 0.88
CA TRP A 20 13.62 -3.01 1.93
C TRP A 20 13.14 -1.58 1.63
N VAL A 21 11.84 -1.40 1.59
CA VAL A 21 11.20 -0.12 1.30
C VAL A 21 10.27 0.22 2.44
N VAL A 22 10.45 1.39 3.02
CA VAL A 22 9.59 1.84 4.14
C VAL A 22 8.18 2.14 3.65
N LEU A 23 7.19 1.98 4.53
CA LEU A 23 5.79 2.13 4.21
C LEU A 23 5.47 3.50 3.58
N ASN A 24 6.05 4.58 4.09
CA ASN A 24 5.84 5.91 3.52
C ASN A 24 6.28 6.01 2.06
N ASP A 25 7.37 5.35 1.70
CA ASP A 25 7.84 5.32 0.31
C ASP A 25 6.92 4.50 -0.57
N ILE A 26 6.32 3.43 -0.03
CA ILE A 26 5.29 2.65 -0.73
C ILE A 26 4.06 3.53 -0.98
N TYR A 27 3.62 4.30 0.00
CA TYR A 27 2.51 5.25 -0.18
C TYR A 27 2.81 6.26 -1.30
N THR A 28 4.01 6.83 -1.31
CA THR A 28 4.43 7.78 -2.34
C THR A 28 4.39 7.14 -3.73
N LEU A 29 4.86 5.92 -3.84
CA LEU A 29 4.88 5.17 -5.09
C LEU A 29 3.45 4.92 -5.61
N ILE A 30 2.55 4.51 -4.73
CA ILE A 30 1.14 4.30 -5.07
C ILE A 30 0.50 5.61 -5.53
N GLU A 31 0.72 6.70 -4.80
CA GLU A 31 0.16 8.00 -5.10
C GLU A 31 0.61 8.52 -6.47
N ARG A 32 1.86 8.22 -6.86
CA ARG A 32 2.40 8.64 -8.17
C ARG A 32 1.89 7.81 -9.34
N ASN A 33 1.56 6.55 -9.11
CA ASN A 33 1.30 5.59 -10.18
C ASN A 33 -0.17 5.18 -10.32
N LEU A 34 -1.01 5.50 -9.34
CA LEU A 34 -2.45 5.23 -9.40
C LEU A 34 -3.24 6.53 -9.39
N ASN A 35 -4.35 6.54 -10.13
CA ASN A 35 -5.30 7.65 -10.11
C ASN A 35 -6.23 7.45 -8.90
N LEU A 36 -5.92 8.14 -7.81
CA LEU A 36 -6.75 8.12 -6.61
C LEU A 36 -7.88 9.13 -6.76
N ASP A 37 -9.11 8.69 -6.50
CA ASP A 37 -10.28 9.55 -6.60
C ASP A 37 -10.61 10.20 -5.26
N THR A 38 -11.70 10.99 -5.22
CA THR A 38 -12.13 11.69 -4.00
C THR A 38 -12.46 10.70 -2.88
N GLU A 39 -13.10 9.57 -3.22
CA GLU A 39 -13.44 8.54 -2.23
C GLU A 39 -12.20 7.92 -1.60
N ASP A 40 -11.14 7.71 -2.38
CA ASP A 40 -9.87 7.18 -1.86
C ASP A 40 -9.27 8.11 -0.80
N HIS A 41 -9.45 9.42 -0.94
CA HIS A 41 -8.93 10.42 0.00
C HIS A 41 -9.83 10.67 1.21
N GLU A 42 -11.01 10.08 1.27
CA GLU A 42 -11.86 10.18 2.45
C GLU A 42 -11.22 9.46 3.63
N TRP A 43 -11.42 9.97 4.82
CA TRP A 43 -10.94 9.33 6.04
C TRP A 43 -11.77 8.08 6.32
N GLN A 44 -11.12 7.08 6.89
CA GLN A 44 -11.74 5.80 7.24
C GLN A 44 -12.89 5.97 8.22
N SER A 45 -12.76 6.92 9.17
CA SER A 45 -13.80 7.26 10.12
C SER A 45 -13.60 8.71 10.56
N PRO A 46 -14.62 9.35 11.18
CA PRO A 46 -14.48 10.74 11.64
C PRO A 46 -13.34 10.97 12.61
N SER A 47 -12.91 9.95 13.34
CA SER A 47 -11.82 10.05 14.30
C SER A 47 -10.48 9.58 13.74
N SER A 48 -10.44 9.09 12.51
CA SER A 48 -9.22 8.59 11.87
C SER A 48 -8.59 9.67 11.01
N GLU A 49 -7.27 9.81 11.09
CA GLU A 49 -6.50 10.71 10.22
C GLU A 49 -5.90 9.97 9.02
N ILE A 50 -6.32 8.72 8.78
CA ILE A 50 -5.77 7.88 7.71
C ILE A 50 -6.78 7.83 6.56
N PRO A 51 -6.41 8.29 5.34
CA PRO A 51 -7.26 8.14 4.16
C PRO A 51 -7.52 6.68 3.83
N LYS A 52 -8.67 6.41 3.23
CA LYS A 52 -9.08 5.04 2.86
C LYS A 52 -8.06 4.34 1.97
N TRP A 53 -7.44 5.05 1.03
CA TRP A 53 -6.47 4.45 0.12
C TRP A 53 -5.23 3.93 0.86
N LYS A 54 -4.77 4.64 1.89
CA LYS A 54 -3.64 4.19 2.71
C LYS A 54 -3.99 2.93 3.50
N ARG A 55 -5.19 2.87 4.04
CA ARG A 55 -5.67 1.67 4.71
C ARG A 55 -5.72 0.49 3.75
N ASN A 56 -6.22 0.71 2.52
CA ASN A 56 -6.27 -0.33 1.51
C ASN A 56 -4.86 -0.83 1.15
N VAL A 57 -3.88 0.06 1.06
CA VAL A 57 -2.48 -0.34 0.84
C VAL A 57 -2.00 -1.24 1.98
N ARG A 58 -2.25 -0.87 3.22
CA ARG A 58 -1.85 -1.67 4.38
C ARG A 58 -2.54 -3.04 4.38
N ASN A 59 -3.81 -3.09 4.02
CA ASN A 59 -4.55 -4.35 3.92
C ASN A 59 -3.94 -5.28 2.86
N VAL A 60 -3.58 -4.74 1.70
CA VAL A 60 -2.91 -5.50 0.65
C VAL A 60 -1.58 -6.05 1.14
N LEU A 61 -0.76 -5.21 1.78
CA LEU A 61 0.54 -5.62 2.29
C LEU A 61 0.39 -6.73 3.35
N GLN A 62 -0.57 -6.61 4.27
CA GLN A 62 -0.81 -7.63 5.30
C GLN A 62 -1.26 -8.96 4.68
N TYR A 63 -2.14 -8.92 3.70
CA TYR A 63 -2.60 -10.11 3.01
C TYR A 63 -1.45 -10.80 2.26
N ARG A 64 -0.69 -10.04 1.48
CA ARG A 64 0.41 -10.60 0.67
C ARG A 64 1.57 -11.07 1.55
N LYS A 65 1.77 -10.46 2.69
CA LYS A 65 2.73 -10.95 3.70
C LYS A 65 2.35 -12.34 4.17
N ARG A 66 1.06 -12.58 4.43
CA ARG A 66 0.57 -13.90 4.86
C ARG A 66 0.77 -14.96 3.79
N THR A 67 0.63 -14.61 2.53
CA THR A 67 0.80 -15.55 1.41
C THR A 67 2.26 -15.76 1.03
N GLY A 68 3.18 -15.00 1.64
CA GLY A 68 4.61 -15.08 1.33
C GLY A 68 5.03 -14.34 0.08
N GLU A 69 4.16 -13.53 -0.51
CA GLU A 69 4.46 -12.77 -1.73
C GLU A 69 5.29 -11.52 -1.44
N ILE A 70 5.27 -11.02 -0.22
CA ILE A 70 6.08 -9.88 0.21
C ILE A 70 6.57 -10.14 1.64
N GLU A 71 7.80 -9.70 1.95
CA GLU A 71 8.38 -9.82 3.29
C GLU A 71 8.17 -8.54 4.09
N TRP A 72 8.10 -8.68 5.41
CA TRP A 72 7.98 -7.57 6.36
C TRP A 72 9.07 -7.70 7.41
N ASP A 73 9.75 -6.60 7.74
CA ASP A 73 10.83 -6.61 8.74
C ASP A 73 10.36 -6.48 10.19
N GLY A 74 9.06 -6.30 10.41
CA GLY A 74 8.50 -6.06 11.74
C GLY A 74 8.57 -4.60 12.19
N HIS A 75 9.12 -3.72 11.40
CA HIS A 75 9.35 -2.31 11.76
C HIS A 75 8.84 -1.31 10.71
N GLY A 76 7.99 -1.76 9.80
CA GLY A 76 7.36 -0.88 8.81
C GLY A 76 8.04 -0.85 7.45
N SER A 77 8.92 -1.78 7.14
CA SER A 77 9.52 -1.93 5.82
C SER A 77 9.10 -3.24 5.18
N TYR A 78 9.02 -3.24 3.85
CA TYR A 78 8.59 -4.40 3.06
C TYR A 78 9.58 -4.66 1.93
N ARG A 79 9.68 -5.93 1.52
CA ARG A 79 10.57 -6.35 0.43
C ARG A 79 9.88 -7.39 -0.44
N LEU A 80 9.88 -7.15 -1.76
CA LEU A 80 9.44 -8.14 -2.74
C LEU A 80 10.45 -9.27 -2.93
#